data_79af2407f36a84d0d8f3ba425214f968
#
_entry.id   79af2407f36a84d0d8f3ba425214f968
#
_cell.length_a   1.000
_cell.length_b   1.000
_cell.length_c   1.000
_cell.angle_alpha   90.00
_cell.angle_beta   90.00
_cell.angle_gamma   90.00
#
_symmetry.space_group_name_H-M   'P 1'
#
loop_
_entity.id
_entity.type
_entity.pdbx_description
1 polymer ?
#
loop_
_entity_poly.entity_id
_entity_poly.type
_entity_poly.pdbx_seq_one_letter_code
_entity_poly.pdbx_strand_id
1 'polypeptide(L)'
;TVAMIDLDHFKNVNDIYGHIAGDSLLATVVKTIFEQIRQDDTLSRYGGEEFSLILPGTTLAASRNLISRLKDAITEIAYQFDDHRTIRITASIGVASYNGGATHFLEPLELLKAADTALYAAKNAGRNQIIEWDSL
;
A
#
# COMPACT_ATOMS: atom_id res chain seq x y z
N THR A 1 3.92 -10.80 8.03
CA THR A 1 3.05 -9.61 7.92
C THR A 1 2.62 -9.42 6.48
N VAL A 2 1.37 -9.01 6.32
CA VAL A 2 0.79 -8.62 5.01
C VAL A 2 0.29 -7.18 5.08
N ALA A 3 0.56 -6.40 4.05
CA ALA A 3 -0.01 -5.08 3.87
C ALA A 3 -0.81 -5.02 2.55
N MET A 4 -2.02 -4.48 2.62
CA MET A 4 -2.82 -4.10 1.46
C MET A 4 -2.69 -2.60 1.24
N ILE A 5 -2.34 -2.20 0.05
CA ILE A 5 -2.03 -0.82 -0.33
C ILE A 5 -2.96 -0.39 -1.45
N ASP A 6 -3.57 0.77 -1.33
CA ASP A 6 -4.42 1.37 -2.37
C ASP A 6 -4.03 2.83 -2.59
N LEU A 7 -3.87 3.22 -3.85
CA LEU A 7 -3.53 4.58 -4.21
C LEU A 7 -4.78 5.47 -4.16
N ASP A 8 -4.76 6.44 -3.27
CA ASP A 8 -5.90 7.30 -3.01
C ASP A 8 -6.28 8.13 -4.23
N HIS A 9 -7.55 8.07 -4.61
CA HIS A 9 -8.10 8.83 -5.73
C HIS A 9 -7.40 8.62 -7.08
N PHE A 10 -6.81 7.46 -7.32
CA PHE A 10 -6.10 7.16 -8.57
C PHE A 10 -7.00 7.29 -9.80
N LYS A 11 -8.29 6.99 -9.68
CA LYS A 11 -9.26 7.23 -10.75
C LYS A 11 -9.26 8.69 -11.21
N ASN A 12 -9.15 9.65 -10.29
CA ASN A 12 -9.08 11.07 -10.63
C ASN A 12 -7.83 11.40 -11.46
N VAL A 13 -6.71 10.73 -11.22
CA VAL A 13 -5.51 10.89 -12.05
C VAL A 13 -5.80 10.46 -13.49
N ASN A 14 -6.42 9.29 -13.69
CA ASN A 14 -6.81 8.83 -15.03
C ASN A 14 -7.83 9.78 -15.70
N ASP A 15 -8.81 10.25 -14.94
CA ASP A 15 -9.86 11.14 -15.47
C ASP A 15 -9.30 12.51 -15.89
N ILE A 16 -8.31 13.05 -15.18
CA ILE A 16 -7.73 14.38 -15.43
C ILE A 16 -6.57 14.31 -16.43
N TYR A 17 -5.67 13.32 -16.30
CA TYR A 17 -4.40 13.26 -17.04
C TYR A 17 -4.35 12.15 -18.09
N GLY A 18 -5.35 11.27 -18.11
CA GLY A 18 -5.43 10.12 -19.01
C GLY A 18 -4.73 8.86 -18.50
N HIS A 19 -5.08 7.72 -19.10
CA HIS A 19 -4.60 6.40 -18.68
C HIS A 19 -3.09 6.23 -18.88
N ILE A 20 -2.48 6.84 -19.89
CA ILE A 20 -1.03 6.78 -20.12
C ILE A 20 -0.27 7.39 -18.95
N ALA A 21 -0.70 8.57 -18.48
CA ALA A 21 -0.12 9.21 -17.30
C ALA A 21 -0.36 8.40 -16.03
N GLY A 22 -1.55 7.82 -15.86
CA GLY A 22 -1.86 6.91 -14.76
C GLY A 22 -0.97 5.68 -14.75
N ASP A 23 -0.76 5.03 -15.89
CA ASP A 23 0.13 3.87 -16.00
C ASP A 23 1.60 4.23 -15.68
N SER A 24 2.07 5.39 -16.14
CA SER A 24 3.40 5.89 -15.82
C SER A 24 3.56 6.20 -14.33
N LEU A 25 2.54 6.77 -13.71
CA LEU A 25 2.53 7.00 -12.26
C LEU A 25 2.54 5.68 -11.48
N LEU A 26 1.75 4.68 -11.90
CA LEU A 26 1.77 3.34 -11.30
C LEU A 26 3.17 2.71 -11.39
N ALA A 27 3.82 2.80 -12.53
CA ALA A 27 5.19 2.30 -12.70
C ALA A 27 6.17 3.00 -11.75
N THR A 28 6.02 4.30 -11.56
CA THR A 28 6.83 5.08 -10.60
C THR A 28 6.57 4.63 -9.16
N VAL A 29 5.31 4.42 -8.77
CA VAL A 29 4.95 3.90 -7.45
C VAL A 29 5.57 2.52 -7.21
N VAL A 30 5.44 1.60 -8.15
CA VAL A 30 6.01 0.26 -8.06
C VAL A 30 7.52 0.32 -7.88
N LYS A 31 8.22 1.13 -8.67
CA LYS A 31 9.66 1.33 -8.53
C LYS A 31 10.02 1.88 -7.15
N THR A 32 9.29 2.88 -6.67
CA THR A 32 9.48 3.48 -5.34
C THR A 32 9.33 2.42 -4.23
N ILE A 33 8.32 1.54 -4.33
CA ILE A 33 8.13 0.45 -3.36
C ILE A 33 9.31 -0.53 -3.42
N PHE A 34 9.71 -0.97 -4.61
CA PHE A 34 10.82 -1.93 -4.77
C PHE A 34 12.15 -1.40 -4.20
N GLU A 35 12.39 -0.10 -4.22
CA GLU A 35 13.59 0.52 -3.63
C GLU A 35 13.59 0.46 -2.09
N GLN A 36 12.45 0.18 -1.46
CA GLN A 36 12.29 0.16 -0.01
C GLN A 36 12.25 -1.23 0.60
N ILE A 37 11.85 -2.24 -0.18
CA ILE A 37 11.62 -3.60 0.29
C ILE A 37 12.85 -4.48 0.12
N ARG A 38 12.87 -5.62 0.82
CA ARG A 38 13.94 -6.63 0.74
C ARG A 38 13.70 -7.57 -0.42
N GLN A 39 14.75 -8.32 -0.79
CA GLN A 39 14.66 -9.33 -1.85
C GLN A 39 13.64 -10.44 -1.56
N ASP A 40 13.46 -10.80 -0.28
CA ASP A 40 12.52 -11.83 0.16
C ASP A 40 11.08 -11.32 0.30
N ASP A 41 10.88 -10.01 0.28
CA ASP A 41 9.55 -9.42 0.30
C ASP A 41 8.88 -9.56 -1.07
N THR A 42 7.57 -9.77 -1.08
CA THR A 42 6.83 -9.95 -2.33
C THR A 42 5.79 -8.85 -2.49
N LEU A 43 5.94 -8.06 -3.56
CA LEU A 43 4.95 -7.10 -3.99
C LEU A 43 4.15 -7.70 -5.16
N SER A 44 2.83 -7.66 -5.06
CA SER A 44 1.92 -8.08 -6.13
C SER A 44 0.89 -7.00 -6.41
N ARG A 45 0.55 -6.80 -7.68
CA ARG A 45 -0.60 -5.98 -8.05
C ARG A 45 -1.86 -6.80 -7.83
N TYR A 46 -2.70 -6.37 -6.89
CA TYR A 46 -3.92 -7.06 -6.49
C TYR A 46 -5.13 -6.63 -7.32
N GLY A 47 -5.18 -5.36 -7.71
CA GLY A 47 -6.22 -4.74 -8.52
C GLY A 47 -5.66 -3.64 -9.42
N GLY A 48 -6.50 -2.74 -9.93
CA GLY A 48 -6.09 -1.63 -10.79
C GLY A 48 -5.07 -0.71 -10.14
N GLU A 49 -5.35 -0.26 -8.93
CA GLU A 49 -4.53 0.64 -8.10
C GLU A 49 -4.22 0.03 -6.73
N GLU A 50 -4.49 -1.26 -6.57
CA GLU A 50 -4.31 -2.00 -5.33
C GLU A 50 -3.12 -2.94 -5.43
N PHE A 51 -2.33 -2.98 -4.36
CA PHE A 51 -1.17 -3.84 -4.22
C PHE A 51 -1.22 -4.63 -2.92
N SER A 52 -0.69 -5.84 -2.93
CA SER A 52 -0.40 -6.61 -1.73
C SER A 52 1.11 -6.71 -1.54
N LEU A 53 1.55 -6.53 -0.30
CA LEU A 53 2.95 -6.67 0.09
C LEU A 53 3.04 -7.74 1.19
N ILE A 54 3.80 -8.80 0.92
CA ILE A 54 4.06 -9.87 1.88
C ILE A 54 5.47 -9.69 2.43
N LEU A 55 5.59 -9.66 3.74
CA LEU A 55 6.83 -9.51 4.50
C LEU A 55 7.10 -10.78 5.32
N PRO A 56 7.81 -11.78 4.73
CA PRO A 56 8.09 -13.03 5.41
C PRO A 56 8.93 -12.83 6.68
N GLY A 57 8.63 -13.60 7.73
CA GLY A 57 9.39 -13.55 8.99
C GLY A 57 9.39 -12.19 9.70
N THR A 58 8.48 -11.29 9.33
CA THR A 58 8.43 -9.92 9.87
C THR A 58 7.22 -9.78 10.77
N THR A 59 7.45 -9.43 12.04
CA THR A 59 6.37 -9.15 13.01
C THR A 59 5.70 -7.81 12.70
N LEU A 60 4.51 -7.58 13.25
CA LEU A 60 3.80 -6.30 13.11
C LEU A 60 4.68 -5.13 13.59
N ALA A 61 5.29 -5.26 14.75
CA ALA A 61 6.18 -4.23 15.29
C ALA A 61 7.38 -3.91 14.38
N ALA A 62 8.00 -4.96 13.80
CA ALA A 62 9.13 -4.79 12.89
C ALA A 62 8.71 -4.19 11.53
N SER A 63 7.46 -4.41 11.10
CA SER A 63 6.97 -3.88 9.82
C SER A 63 6.65 -2.38 9.86
N ARG A 64 6.34 -1.81 11.02
CA ARG A 64 5.87 -0.43 11.19
C ARG A 64 6.77 0.60 10.49
N ASN A 65 8.07 0.52 10.73
CA ASN A 65 9.03 1.46 10.13
C ASN A 65 9.07 1.35 8.60
N LEU A 66 9.03 0.13 8.07
CA LEU A 66 9.00 -0.08 6.64
C LEU A 66 7.70 0.47 6.03
N ILE A 67 6.55 0.12 6.60
CA ILE A 67 5.24 0.53 6.07
C ILE A 67 5.07 2.05 6.13
N SER A 68 5.51 2.69 7.24
CA SER A 68 5.51 4.17 7.34
C SER A 68 6.39 4.80 6.26
N ARG A 69 7.61 4.30 6.10
CA ARG A 69 8.54 4.79 5.07
C ARG A 69 8.00 4.60 3.65
N LEU A 70 7.32 3.48 3.37
CA LEU A 70 6.66 3.24 2.09
C LEU A 70 5.57 4.28 1.81
N LYS A 71 4.70 4.53 2.79
CA LYS A 71 3.63 5.53 2.67
C LYS A 71 4.21 6.92 2.40
N ASP A 72 5.23 7.30 3.15
CA ASP A 72 5.88 8.60 3.01
C ASP A 72 6.57 8.72 1.64
N ALA A 73 7.29 7.69 1.20
CA ALA A 73 7.94 7.66 -0.12
C ALA A 73 6.92 7.79 -1.27
N ILE A 74 5.76 7.14 -1.18
CA ILE A 74 4.68 7.31 -2.16
C ILE A 74 4.16 8.75 -2.15
N THR A 75 3.95 9.34 -0.98
CA THR A 75 3.46 10.72 -0.83
C THR A 75 4.47 11.75 -1.37
N GLU A 76 5.76 11.46 -1.31
CA GLU A 76 6.82 12.32 -1.83
C GLU A 76 6.98 12.26 -3.36
N ILE A 77 6.35 11.30 -4.03
CA ILE A 77 6.38 11.23 -5.49
C ILE A 77 5.85 12.53 -6.09
N ALA A 78 6.65 13.17 -6.92
CA ALA A 78 6.28 14.33 -7.72
C ALA A 78 6.45 13.96 -9.20
N TYR A 79 5.42 13.35 -9.77
CA TYR A 79 5.45 12.92 -11.17
C TYR A 79 5.23 14.11 -12.09
N GLN A 80 6.23 14.47 -12.89
CA GLN A 80 6.15 15.57 -13.85
C GLN A 80 5.31 15.12 -15.05
N PHE A 81 4.12 15.68 -15.18
CA PHE A 81 3.23 15.40 -16.31
C PHE A 81 3.56 16.23 -17.55
N ASP A 82 3.73 17.52 -17.36
CA ASP A 82 4.17 18.48 -18.39
C ASP A 82 4.97 19.62 -17.74
N ASP A 83 5.32 20.66 -18.51
CA ASP A 83 6.13 21.79 -18.04
C ASP A 83 5.49 22.56 -16.87
N HIS A 84 4.18 22.43 -16.66
CA HIS A 84 3.41 23.20 -15.69
C HIS A 84 2.70 22.37 -14.62
N ARG A 85 2.54 21.05 -14.82
CA ARG A 85 1.74 20.20 -13.96
C ARG A 85 2.52 19.03 -13.40
N THR A 86 2.43 18.88 -12.09
CA THR A 86 3.00 17.76 -11.34
C THR A 86 1.86 16.96 -10.70
N ILE A 87 1.89 15.64 -10.88
CA ILE A 87 0.93 14.74 -10.24
C ILE A 87 1.51 14.26 -8.91
N ARG A 88 0.72 14.36 -7.85
CA ARG A 88 0.99 13.83 -6.53
C ARG A 88 -0.08 12.84 -6.16
N ILE A 89 0.28 11.83 -5.38
CA ILE A 89 -0.65 10.80 -4.93
C ILE A 89 -0.33 10.40 -3.48
N THR A 90 -1.33 9.94 -2.77
CA THR A 90 -1.17 9.33 -1.46
C THR A 90 -1.63 7.88 -1.49
N ALA A 91 -1.38 7.14 -0.43
CA ALA A 91 -1.82 5.77 -0.29
C ALA A 91 -2.46 5.54 1.07
N SER A 92 -3.51 4.73 1.08
CA SER A 92 -4.07 4.11 2.27
C SER A 92 -3.52 2.70 2.39
N ILE A 93 -3.17 2.28 3.60
CA ILE A 93 -2.55 0.98 3.85
C ILE A 93 -3.22 0.28 5.03
N GLY A 94 -3.63 -0.96 4.81
CA GLY A 94 -4.09 -1.86 5.87
C GLY A 94 -3.06 -2.94 6.14
N VAL A 95 -2.78 -3.23 7.40
CA VAL A 95 -1.73 -4.17 7.82
C VAL A 95 -2.28 -5.22 8.74
N ALA A 96 -1.93 -6.49 8.52
CA ALA A 96 -2.20 -7.59 9.43
C ALA A 96 -0.96 -8.48 9.56
N SER A 97 -0.78 -9.09 10.72
CA SER A 97 0.38 -9.93 10.99
C SER A 97 -0.06 -11.26 11.62
N TYR A 98 0.55 -12.34 11.15
CA TYR A 98 0.42 -13.65 11.77
C TYR A 98 1.38 -13.76 12.95
N ASN A 99 0.86 -13.87 14.14
CA ASN A 99 1.67 -13.91 15.37
C ASN A 99 1.90 -15.33 15.92
N GLY A 100 1.93 -16.33 15.08
CA GLY A 100 2.48 -17.67 15.37
C GLY A 100 2.03 -18.42 16.63
N GLY A 101 0.98 -18.00 17.30
CA GLY A 101 0.58 -18.66 18.55
C GLY A 101 -0.62 -18.05 19.27
N ALA A 102 -0.92 -16.80 19.02
CA ALA A 102 -2.14 -16.16 19.51
C ALA A 102 -3.15 -15.98 18.38
N THR A 103 -3.08 -16.84 17.39
CA THR A 103 -3.66 -16.63 16.07
C THR A 103 -5.16 -16.73 16.04
N HIS A 104 -5.72 -15.70 15.52
CA HIS A 104 -7.07 -15.67 15.00
C HIS A 104 -7.12 -16.10 13.51
N PHE A 105 -5.99 -16.35 12.86
CA PHE A 105 -5.90 -16.72 11.44
C PHE A 105 -5.57 -18.20 11.29
N LEU A 106 -6.52 -18.98 10.78
CA LEU A 106 -6.35 -20.42 10.50
C LEU A 106 -5.79 -20.66 9.09
N GLU A 107 -6.02 -19.71 8.17
CA GLU A 107 -5.62 -19.81 6.79
C GLU A 107 -4.98 -18.50 6.27
N PRO A 108 -4.06 -18.58 5.30
CA PRO A 108 -3.42 -17.38 4.71
C PRO A 108 -4.42 -16.35 4.15
N LEU A 109 -5.56 -16.84 3.63
CA LEU A 109 -6.59 -15.96 3.08
C LEU A 109 -7.27 -15.10 4.17
N GLU A 110 -7.37 -15.60 5.40
CA GLU A 110 -7.92 -14.81 6.52
C GLU A 110 -7.00 -13.66 6.89
N LEU A 111 -5.69 -13.87 6.84
CA LEU A 111 -4.70 -12.81 7.07
C LEU A 111 -4.81 -11.72 6.00
N LEU A 112 -4.98 -12.11 4.74
CA LEU A 112 -5.18 -11.16 3.64
C LEU A 112 -6.47 -10.35 3.81
N LYS A 113 -7.57 -11.02 4.19
CA LYS A 113 -8.86 -10.35 4.48
C LYS A 113 -8.77 -9.39 5.66
N ALA A 114 -7.99 -9.72 6.68
CA ALA A 114 -7.75 -8.83 7.81
C ALA A 114 -7.03 -7.55 7.37
N ALA A 115 -5.98 -7.67 6.57
CA ALA A 115 -5.27 -6.52 5.99
C ALA A 115 -6.20 -5.67 5.08
N ASP A 116 -7.05 -6.32 4.28
CA ASP A 116 -8.04 -5.63 3.43
C ASP A 116 -9.10 -4.88 4.27
N THR A 117 -9.58 -5.48 5.36
CA THR A 117 -10.50 -4.81 6.29
C THR A 117 -9.85 -3.58 6.94
N ALA A 118 -8.58 -3.67 7.32
CA ALA A 118 -7.82 -2.54 7.84
C ALA A 118 -7.61 -1.46 6.77
N LEU A 119 -7.36 -1.83 5.51
CA LEU A 119 -7.31 -0.89 4.39
C LEU A 119 -8.64 -0.16 4.20
N TYR A 120 -9.75 -0.89 4.25
CA TYR A 120 -11.08 -0.28 4.16
C TYR A 120 -11.31 0.74 5.29
N ALA A 121 -10.90 0.41 6.51
CA ALA A 121 -10.95 1.33 7.64
C ALA A 121 -10.08 2.59 7.39
N ALA A 122 -8.87 2.43 6.83
CA ALA A 122 -8.00 3.56 6.48
C ALA A 122 -8.65 4.49 5.45
N LYS A 123 -9.30 3.94 4.42
CA LYS A 123 -10.04 4.73 3.42
C LYS A 123 -11.20 5.50 4.05
N ASN A 124 -11.95 4.89 4.96
CA ASN A 124 -13.09 5.54 5.63
C ASN A 124 -12.68 6.58 6.68
N ALA A 125 -11.53 6.41 7.29
CA ALA A 125 -11.00 7.35 8.29
C ALA A 125 -10.29 8.59 7.69
N GLY A 126 -10.38 8.79 6.36
CA GLY A 126 -9.86 9.99 5.70
C GLY A 126 -8.71 9.75 4.72
N ARG A 127 -8.34 8.50 4.48
CA ARG A 127 -7.24 8.11 3.58
C ARG A 127 -5.86 8.57 4.04
N ASN A 128 -4.85 8.38 3.20
CA ASN A 128 -3.45 8.77 3.46
C ASN A 128 -2.92 8.34 4.84
N GLN A 129 -3.24 7.11 5.24
CA GLN A 129 -2.91 6.60 6.56
C GLN A 129 -2.72 5.09 6.56
N ILE A 130 -2.14 4.61 7.64
CA ILE A 130 -1.92 3.20 7.92
C ILE A 130 -2.85 2.79 9.05
N ILE A 131 -3.58 1.69 8.88
CA ILE A 131 -4.35 1.06 9.94
C ILE A 131 -3.88 -0.39 10.10
N GLU A 132 -3.63 -0.78 11.33
CA GLU A 132 -3.32 -2.15 11.71
C GLU A 132 -4.60 -2.88 12.11
N TRP A 133 -4.78 -4.12 11.64
CA TRP A 133 -5.93 -4.94 12.00
C TRP A 133 -6.15 -5.04 13.50
N ASP A 134 -5.07 -5.23 14.27
CA ASP A 134 -5.13 -5.38 15.73
C ASP A 134 -5.57 -4.10 16.45
N SER A 135 -5.69 -2.97 15.74
CA SER A 135 -6.19 -1.69 16.28
C SER A 135 -7.68 -1.47 16.04
N LEU A 136 -8.34 -2.35 15.30
CA LEU A 136 -9.78 -2.32 15.03
C LEU A 136 -10.53 -3.01 16.16
#